data_f84f7afdc11ebc652fbd986499ce3908
#
_entry.id   f84f7afdc11ebc652fbd986499ce3908
#
_cell.length_a   1.000
_cell.length_b   1.000
_cell.length_c   1.000
_cell.angle_alpha   90.00
_cell.angle_beta   90.00
_cell.angle_gamma   90.00
#
_symmetry.space_group_name_H-M   'P 1'
#
loop_
_entity.id
_entity.type
_entity.pdbx_description
1 polymer ?
#
loop_
_entity_poly.entity_id
_entity_poly.type
_entity_poly.pdbx_seq_one_letter_code
_entity_poly.pdbx_strand_id
1 'polypeptide(L)'
;MHRCHPVRLARPVRPIRALMATLALSGALAGALCGAPPAAAQTLEKSTVRHGNVEVPVEIARPVGRGPWPAVLYIHAKRGYEDVDREHVRALARDGFLVMAPDWLAANMIERWPDRHVPESEGDVEAALVALRAHADACRQPVGVVAKSRGPYFAVRLAAKRPQDIGPIVSYYGHFQNPNAPEPQQLFSVAPEVSQIRSPVLMLIGDADFELRRMVNGRAFYLLWERGVPVELQMYPMARRAFDFRADQSPEEKMAARHATERERAWLRRWMALDAQGHCTGAAPR
;
A
#
# COMPACT_ATOMS: atom_id res chain seq x y z
N MET A 1 -54.11 39.08 3.70
CA MET A 1 -54.29 39.25 5.15
C MET A 1 -53.16 38.46 5.86
N HIS A 2 -52.04 39.11 6.10
CA HIS A 2 -50.89 38.51 6.81
C HIS A 2 -50.91 38.99 8.25
N ARG A 3 -50.99 38.06 9.18
CA ARG A 3 -50.89 38.35 10.62
C ARG A 3 -49.43 38.24 11.05
N CYS A 4 -48.87 39.37 11.49
CA CYS A 4 -47.60 39.44 12.19
C CYS A 4 -47.75 39.00 13.64
N HIS A 5 -46.86 38.12 14.13
CA HIS A 5 -46.72 37.82 15.55
C HIS A 5 -45.58 38.64 16.17
N PRO A 6 -45.77 39.19 17.38
CA PRO A 6 -44.75 40.03 18.02
C PRO A 6 -43.62 39.18 18.67
N VAL A 7 -42.39 39.68 18.49
CA VAL A 7 -41.18 39.17 19.17
C VAL A 7 -41.22 39.57 20.66
N ARG A 8 -41.05 38.61 21.54
CA ARG A 8 -40.88 38.82 22.99
C ARG A 8 -39.42 39.19 23.30
N LEU A 9 -39.22 40.38 23.87
CA LEU A 9 -37.95 40.84 24.41
C LEU A 9 -37.55 40.05 25.66
N ALA A 10 -36.29 39.66 25.70
CA ALA A 10 -35.65 38.93 26.81
C ALA A 10 -35.34 39.89 27.99
N ARG A 11 -35.53 39.42 29.20
CA ARG A 11 -35.25 40.11 30.46
C ARG A 11 -33.75 40.15 30.76
N PRO A 12 -33.26 41.24 31.44
CA PRO A 12 -31.85 41.38 31.76
C PRO A 12 -31.43 40.49 32.96
N VAL A 13 -30.29 39.86 32.84
CA VAL A 13 -29.64 39.01 33.88
C VAL A 13 -28.90 39.93 34.87
N ARG A 14 -29.13 39.76 36.14
CA ARG A 14 -28.43 40.45 37.24
C ARG A 14 -27.00 39.90 37.43
N PRO A 15 -25.98 40.75 37.71
CA PRO A 15 -24.64 40.27 37.98
C PRO A 15 -24.50 39.68 39.38
N ILE A 16 -23.97 38.45 39.49
CA ILE A 16 -23.56 37.83 40.74
C ILE A 16 -22.15 38.35 41.07
N ARG A 17 -22.01 38.98 42.23
CA ARG A 17 -20.70 39.36 42.81
C ARG A 17 -19.98 38.10 43.23
N ALA A 18 -18.85 37.80 42.61
CA ALA A 18 -17.91 36.78 43.05
C ALA A 18 -16.99 37.30 44.16
N LEU A 19 -16.98 36.60 45.25
CA LEU A 19 -16.10 36.79 46.38
C LEU A 19 -14.72 36.19 46.07
N MET A 20 -13.67 36.99 46.06
CA MET A 20 -12.29 36.50 45.91
C MET A 20 -11.85 35.87 47.22
N ALA A 21 -11.49 34.58 47.15
CA ALA A 21 -10.67 33.92 48.19
C ALA A 21 -9.36 33.48 47.51
N THR A 22 -8.29 34.21 47.81
CA THR A 22 -6.92 33.86 47.43
C THR A 22 -6.43 32.74 48.35
N LEU A 23 -6.25 31.55 47.79
CA LEU A 23 -5.39 30.51 48.38
C LEU A 23 -4.20 30.25 47.46
N ALA A 24 -3.04 30.74 47.89
CA ALA A 24 -1.77 30.40 47.30
C ALA A 24 -1.39 28.96 47.71
N LEU A 25 -1.43 28.03 46.76
CA LEU A 25 -0.81 26.70 46.92
C LEU A 25 0.27 26.58 45.86
N SER A 26 1.51 26.85 46.28
CA SER A 26 2.71 26.59 45.48
C SER A 26 2.98 25.08 45.50
N GLY A 27 2.45 24.40 44.48
CA GLY A 27 2.79 23.00 44.21
C GLY A 27 3.69 22.94 42.97
N ALA A 28 4.99 22.72 43.16
CA ALA A 28 5.92 22.42 42.08
C ALA A 28 5.56 21.06 41.43
N LEU A 29 4.80 21.08 40.34
CA LEU A 29 4.65 19.90 39.48
C LEU A 29 5.89 19.82 38.60
N ALA A 30 6.89 19.05 39.05
CA ALA A 30 7.96 18.55 38.18
C ALA A 30 7.33 17.56 37.20
N GLY A 31 6.81 18.06 36.06
CA GLY A 31 6.36 17.26 34.93
C GLY A 31 7.56 16.51 34.36
N ALA A 32 7.69 15.23 34.67
CA ALA A 32 8.56 14.32 33.93
C ALA A 32 8.04 14.26 32.51
N LEU A 33 8.65 15.04 31.61
CA LEU A 33 8.56 14.84 30.17
C LEU A 33 9.20 13.47 29.89
N CYS A 34 8.41 12.38 29.98
CA CYS A 34 8.75 11.13 29.35
C CYS A 34 8.75 11.39 27.86
N GLY A 35 9.88 11.84 27.32
CA GLY A 35 10.10 11.85 25.88
C GLY A 35 9.92 10.42 25.39
N ALA A 36 8.95 10.20 24.52
CA ALA A 36 8.83 8.92 23.83
C ALA A 36 10.20 8.63 23.18
N PRO A 37 10.75 7.41 23.33
CA PRO A 37 12.01 7.08 22.69
C PRO A 37 11.86 7.32 21.19
N PRO A 38 12.90 7.85 20.50
CA PRO A 38 12.84 8.01 19.06
C PRO A 38 12.44 6.67 18.44
N ALA A 39 11.46 6.69 17.56
CA ALA A 39 11.01 5.48 16.87
C ALA A 39 12.23 4.80 16.28
N ALA A 40 12.57 3.62 16.79
CA ALA A 40 13.73 2.86 16.33
C ALA A 40 13.60 2.69 14.83
N ALA A 41 14.63 3.10 14.09
CA ALA A 41 14.65 2.96 12.64
C ALA A 41 14.44 1.49 12.29
N GLN A 42 13.38 1.18 11.51
CA GLN A 42 13.10 -0.18 11.06
C GLN A 42 14.31 -0.69 10.27
N THR A 43 14.92 -1.75 10.77
CA THR A 43 16.07 -2.37 10.12
C THR A 43 15.60 -3.17 8.92
N LEU A 44 16.28 -3.02 7.78
CA LEU A 44 16.14 -3.90 6.63
C LEU A 44 17.18 -5.01 6.73
N GLU A 45 16.71 -6.23 6.87
CA GLU A 45 17.55 -7.42 6.82
C GLU A 45 17.72 -7.85 5.38
N LYS A 46 18.97 -7.97 4.93
CA LYS A 46 19.29 -8.54 3.62
C LYS A 46 19.34 -10.06 3.72
N SER A 47 18.70 -10.72 2.78
CA SER A 47 18.64 -12.18 2.67
C SER A 47 18.57 -12.59 1.21
N THR A 48 18.52 -13.88 0.95
CA THR A 48 18.29 -14.45 -0.36
C THR A 48 17.20 -15.51 -0.29
N VAL A 49 16.44 -15.65 -1.38
CA VAL A 49 15.57 -16.81 -1.61
C VAL A 49 16.02 -17.52 -2.87
N ARG A 50 15.78 -18.83 -2.97
CA ARG A 50 16.24 -19.61 -4.10
C ARG A 50 15.11 -19.91 -5.07
N HIS A 51 15.37 -19.66 -6.37
CA HIS A 51 14.53 -20.08 -7.48
C HIS A 51 15.38 -20.89 -8.46
N GLY A 52 15.24 -22.21 -8.44
CA GLY A 52 16.14 -23.10 -9.19
C GLY A 52 17.59 -22.91 -8.77
N ASN A 53 18.44 -22.49 -9.70
CA ASN A 53 19.85 -22.16 -9.47
C ASN A 53 20.11 -20.67 -9.21
N VAL A 54 19.07 -19.85 -9.22
CA VAL A 54 19.18 -18.40 -9.03
C VAL A 54 19.00 -18.06 -7.55
N GLU A 55 19.89 -17.25 -7.00
CA GLU A 55 19.74 -16.61 -5.71
C GLU A 55 19.10 -15.24 -5.90
N VAL A 56 17.86 -15.09 -5.42
CA VAL A 56 17.09 -13.86 -5.52
C VAL A 56 17.35 -13.01 -4.29
N PRO A 57 18.01 -11.85 -4.41
CA PRO A 57 18.18 -10.96 -3.29
C PRO A 57 16.83 -10.46 -2.77
N VAL A 58 16.64 -10.48 -1.46
CA VAL A 58 15.47 -9.93 -0.81
C VAL A 58 15.86 -9.04 0.36
N GLU A 59 15.09 -8.00 0.61
CA GLU A 59 15.15 -7.25 1.86
C GLU A 59 13.88 -7.50 2.67
N ILE A 60 14.04 -7.69 3.99
CA ILE A 60 12.95 -8.01 4.92
C ILE A 60 12.89 -6.93 5.99
N ALA A 61 11.71 -6.32 6.17
CA ALA A 61 11.43 -5.42 7.28
C ALA A 61 10.42 -6.05 8.23
N ARG A 62 10.70 -5.98 9.54
CA ARG A 62 9.82 -6.51 10.58
C ARG A 62 9.23 -5.39 11.42
N PRO A 63 7.99 -5.50 11.88
CA PRO A 63 7.45 -4.65 12.94
C PRO A 63 8.27 -4.78 14.23
N VAL A 64 8.11 -3.81 15.11
CA VAL A 64 8.66 -3.90 16.47
C VAL A 64 7.83 -4.88 17.29
N GLY A 65 8.48 -5.72 18.09
CA GLY A 65 7.79 -6.67 18.98
C GLY A 65 7.95 -8.12 18.53
N ARG A 66 6.96 -8.94 18.88
CA ARG A 66 6.94 -10.37 18.55
C ARG A 66 5.82 -10.66 17.57
N GLY A 67 6.15 -11.42 16.52
CA GLY A 67 5.20 -11.95 15.56
C GLY A 67 4.30 -13.09 16.15
N PRO A 68 3.48 -13.73 15.33
CA PRO A 68 3.47 -13.59 13.89
C PRO A 68 2.74 -12.31 13.40
N TRP A 69 3.20 -11.75 12.27
CA TRP A 69 2.64 -10.54 11.69
C TRP A 69 1.95 -10.81 10.35
N PRO A 70 0.96 -9.98 9.95
CA PRO A 70 0.43 -10.00 8.60
C PRO A 70 1.54 -9.69 7.60
N ALA A 71 1.64 -10.50 6.54
CA ALA A 71 2.75 -10.42 5.60
C ALA A 71 2.37 -9.66 4.32
N VAL A 72 3.29 -8.85 3.82
CA VAL A 72 3.16 -8.08 2.58
C VAL A 72 4.37 -8.34 1.67
N LEU A 73 4.11 -8.73 0.43
CA LEU A 73 5.10 -8.78 -0.64
C LEU A 73 5.15 -7.42 -1.33
N TYR A 74 6.30 -6.76 -1.31
CA TYR A 74 6.52 -5.51 -2.00
C TYR A 74 7.23 -5.76 -3.33
N ILE A 75 6.64 -5.32 -4.45
CA ILE A 75 7.18 -5.53 -5.80
C ILE A 75 7.51 -4.18 -6.44
N HIS A 76 8.80 -3.91 -6.60
CA HIS A 76 9.29 -2.64 -7.13
C HIS A 76 9.07 -2.45 -8.63
N ALA A 77 9.26 -1.23 -9.10
CA ALA A 77 9.15 -0.83 -10.50
C ALA A 77 10.36 -1.31 -11.34
N LYS A 78 10.24 -1.23 -12.68
CA LYS A 78 11.34 -1.55 -13.61
C LYS A 78 12.57 -0.64 -13.50
N ARG A 79 12.50 0.45 -12.72
CA ARG A 79 13.67 1.30 -12.40
C ARG A 79 14.68 0.63 -11.46
N GLY A 80 14.31 -0.46 -10.81
CA GLY A 80 15.08 -1.15 -9.79
C GLY A 80 14.56 -0.88 -8.39
N TYR A 81 15.12 -1.60 -7.42
CA TYR A 81 14.84 -1.45 -5.99
C TYR A 81 15.75 -0.36 -5.41
N GLU A 82 15.18 0.75 -5.01
CA GLU A 82 15.90 1.97 -4.60
C GLU A 82 15.58 2.39 -3.16
N ASP A 83 16.25 3.43 -2.65
CA ASP A 83 16.06 3.91 -1.28
C ASP A 83 14.63 4.36 -0.99
N VAL A 84 13.94 4.90 -1.98
CA VAL A 84 12.51 5.25 -1.87
C VAL A 84 11.63 4.01 -1.69
N ASP A 85 11.97 2.89 -2.29
CA ASP A 85 11.28 1.61 -2.06
C ASP A 85 11.60 1.07 -0.67
N ARG A 86 12.86 1.14 -0.25
CA ARG A 86 13.29 0.77 1.11
C ARG A 86 12.57 1.55 2.19
N GLU A 87 12.37 2.86 1.96
CA GLU A 87 11.60 3.67 2.91
C GLU A 87 10.12 3.28 2.94
N HIS A 88 9.53 2.95 1.79
CA HIS A 88 8.16 2.43 1.74
C HIS A 88 8.05 1.09 2.47
N VAL A 89 8.99 0.18 2.28
CA VAL A 89 9.07 -1.12 2.98
C VAL A 89 9.18 -0.92 4.49
N ARG A 90 10.03 0.03 4.96
CA ARG A 90 10.11 0.40 6.38
C ARG A 90 8.80 0.99 6.90
N ALA A 91 8.13 1.82 6.09
CA ALA A 91 6.84 2.42 6.48
C ALA A 91 5.76 1.35 6.68
N LEU A 92 5.66 0.37 5.77
CA LEU A 92 4.76 -0.78 5.94
C LEU A 92 5.09 -1.59 7.21
N ALA A 93 6.37 -1.76 7.53
CA ALA A 93 6.76 -2.46 8.76
C ALA A 93 6.39 -1.65 10.02
N ARG A 94 6.53 -0.32 10.00
CA ARG A 94 6.01 0.54 11.08
C ARG A 94 4.50 0.45 11.24
N ASP A 95 3.79 0.16 10.17
CA ASP A 95 2.33 -0.04 10.14
C ASP A 95 1.88 -1.43 10.62
N GLY A 96 2.83 -2.30 10.99
CA GLY A 96 2.57 -3.61 11.57
C GLY A 96 2.63 -4.79 10.60
N PHE A 97 3.18 -4.62 9.39
CA PHE A 97 3.32 -5.68 8.41
C PHE A 97 4.74 -6.24 8.36
N LEU A 98 4.87 -7.57 8.30
CA LEU A 98 6.11 -8.21 7.88
C LEU A 98 6.24 -8.05 6.38
N VAL A 99 7.28 -7.36 5.91
CA VAL A 99 7.44 -7.05 4.49
C VAL A 99 8.65 -7.75 3.92
N MET A 100 8.49 -8.39 2.76
CA MET A 100 9.59 -8.90 1.95
C MET A 100 9.57 -8.25 0.57
N ALA A 101 10.72 -7.75 0.14
CA ALA A 101 10.90 -7.08 -1.14
C ALA A 101 12.00 -7.80 -1.95
N PRO A 102 11.64 -8.60 -2.97
CA PRO A 102 12.62 -9.18 -3.88
C PRO A 102 13.15 -8.13 -4.86
N ASP A 103 14.47 -8.14 -5.10
CA ASP A 103 15.09 -7.42 -6.21
C ASP A 103 15.09 -8.33 -7.45
N TRP A 104 13.97 -8.34 -8.17
CA TRP A 104 13.77 -9.19 -9.33
C TRP A 104 14.60 -8.78 -10.56
N LEU A 105 15.21 -7.58 -10.57
CA LEU A 105 16.18 -7.20 -11.59
C LEU A 105 17.56 -7.79 -11.28
N ALA A 106 18.01 -7.66 -10.03
CA ALA A 106 19.34 -8.10 -9.63
C ALA A 106 19.48 -9.62 -9.73
N ALA A 107 18.42 -10.38 -9.46
CA ALA A 107 18.43 -11.86 -9.51
C ALA A 107 18.95 -12.43 -10.83
N ASN A 108 18.57 -11.82 -11.96
CA ASN A 108 18.97 -12.25 -13.31
C ASN A 108 19.88 -11.22 -14.02
N MET A 109 20.53 -10.34 -13.27
CA MET A 109 21.38 -9.28 -13.81
C MET A 109 20.68 -8.44 -14.90
N ILE A 110 19.37 -8.21 -14.74
CA ILE A 110 18.58 -7.42 -15.66
C ILE A 110 18.93 -5.95 -15.43
N GLU A 111 19.29 -5.25 -16.48
CA GLU A 111 19.55 -3.81 -16.42
C GLU A 111 18.30 -3.04 -15.98
N ARG A 112 18.53 -1.93 -15.31
CA ARG A 112 17.44 -1.00 -14.92
C ARG A 112 16.76 -0.46 -16.18
N TRP A 113 15.45 -0.26 -16.10
CA TRP A 113 14.61 0.20 -17.21
C TRP A 113 14.55 -0.77 -18.40
N PRO A 114 14.38 -2.07 -18.18
CA PRO A 114 14.36 -3.02 -19.29
C PRO A 114 13.23 -2.67 -20.28
N ASP A 115 13.53 -2.73 -21.57
CA ASP A 115 12.56 -2.49 -22.64
C ASP A 115 11.50 -3.58 -22.65
N ARG A 116 11.91 -4.83 -22.41
CA ARG A 116 11.04 -6.00 -22.38
C ARG A 116 10.89 -6.54 -20.95
N HIS A 117 9.81 -7.23 -20.73
CA HIS A 117 9.64 -8.05 -19.54
C HIS A 117 10.42 -9.36 -19.73
N VAL A 118 11.14 -9.76 -18.71
CA VAL A 118 11.92 -11.00 -18.67
C VAL A 118 11.12 -12.04 -17.89
N PRO A 119 10.56 -13.08 -18.56
CA PRO A 119 9.66 -14.06 -17.93
C PRO A 119 10.29 -14.80 -16.75
N GLU A 120 11.60 -15.03 -16.77
CA GLU A 120 12.34 -15.70 -15.70
C GLU A 120 12.18 -14.99 -14.35
N SER A 121 12.08 -13.67 -14.37
CA SER A 121 11.87 -12.86 -13.16
C SER A 121 10.52 -13.13 -12.46
N GLU A 122 9.55 -13.74 -13.16
CA GLU A 122 8.26 -14.14 -12.55
C GLU A 122 8.45 -15.24 -11.51
N GLY A 123 9.30 -16.22 -11.81
CA GLY A 123 9.66 -17.28 -10.87
C GLY A 123 10.41 -16.77 -9.65
N ASP A 124 11.20 -15.72 -9.79
CA ASP A 124 11.92 -15.10 -8.69
C ASP A 124 10.96 -14.43 -7.70
N VAL A 125 9.99 -13.68 -8.22
CA VAL A 125 8.95 -13.06 -7.39
C VAL A 125 8.05 -14.12 -6.74
N GLU A 126 7.75 -15.22 -7.45
CA GLU A 126 7.03 -16.35 -6.88
C GLU A 126 7.80 -17.04 -5.76
N ALA A 127 9.11 -17.24 -5.92
CA ALA A 127 9.95 -17.81 -4.87
C ALA A 127 9.96 -16.93 -3.61
N ALA A 128 10.02 -15.62 -3.77
CA ALA A 128 9.89 -14.69 -2.65
C ALA A 128 8.52 -14.79 -1.95
N LEU A 129 7.42 -14.91 -2.70
CA LEU A 129 6.09 -15.15 -2.13
C LEU A 129 6.06 -16.45 -1.31
N VAL A 130 6.59 -17.55 -1.85
CA VAL A 130 6.63 -18.86 -1.17
C VAL A 130 7.44 -18.77 0.11
N ALA A 131 8.62 -18.14 0.06
CA ALA A 131 9.48 -17.94 1.23
C ALA A 131 8.80 -17.06 2.29
N LEU A 132 8.12 -15.98 1.89
CA LEU A 132 7.38 -15.12 2.81
C LEU A 132 6.21 -15.86 3.47
N ARG A 133 5.48 -16.67 2.71
CA ARG A 133 4.40 -17.53 3.25
C ARG A 133 4.90 -18.54 4.28
N ALA A 134 6.11 -19.07 4.08
CA ALA A 134 6.76 -20.02 4.97
C ALA A 134 7.53 -19.37 6.13
N HIS A 135 7.66 -18.04 6.13
CA HIS A 135 8.42 -17.32 7.14
C HIS A 135 7.85 -17.54 8.55
N ALA A 136 8.73 -17.83 9.52
CA ALA A 136 8.31 -18.15 10.89
C ALA A 136 7.50 -17.02 11.55
N ASP A 137 7.83 -15.77 11.22
CA ASP A 137 7.18 -14.58 11.74
C ASP A 137 5.94 -14.13 10.92
N ALA A 138 5.58 -14.85 9.86
CA ALA A 138 4.41 -14.54 9.05
C ALA A 138 3.16 -15.25 9.58
N CYS A 139 2.05 -14.56 9.60
CA CYS A 139 0.75 -15.19 9.84
C CYS A 139 0.38 -16.18 8.74
N ARG A 140 -0.30 -17.24 9.10
CA ARG A 140 -0.78 -18.26 8.14
C ARG A 140 -2.08 -17.80 7.45
N GLN A 141 -1.97 -16.75 6.67
CA GLN A 141 -3.07 -16.20 5.85
C GLN A 141 -2.52 -15.75 4.49
N PRO A 142 -3.37 -15.46 3.48
CA PRO A 142 -2.93 -14.92 2.21
C PRO A 142 -2.10 -13.64 2.39
N VAL A 143 -1.05 -13.47 1.59
CA VAL A 143 -0.11 -12.35 1.63
C VAL A 143 -0.72 -11.13 0.92
N GLY A 144 -0.69 -9.97 1.56
CA GLY A 144 -0.97 -8.70 0.88
C GLY A 144 0.13 -8.37 -0.13
N VAL A 145 -0.20 -7.67 -1.20
CA VAL A 145 0.80 -7.26 -2.21
C VAL A 145 0.73 -5.75 -2.39
N VAL A 146 1.88 -5.07 -2.28
CA VAL A 146 2.05 -3.68 -2.69
C VAL A 146 3.00 -3.66 -3.88
N ALA A 147 2.54 -3.11 -5.00
CA ALA A 147 3.26 -3.24 -6.25
C ALA A 147 3.27 -1.93 -7.05
N LYS A 148 4.45 -1.57 -7.58
CA LYS A 148 4.65 -0.30 -8.30
C LYS A 148 4.96 -0.52 -9.78
N SER A 149 4.31 0.23 -10.65
CA SER A 149 4.58 0.30 -12.09
C SER A 149 4.51 -1.06 -12.80
N ARG A 150 5.63 -1.74 -13.03
CA ARG A 150 5.70 -3.11 -13.58
C ARG A 150 5.26 -4.17 -12.55
N GLY A 151 5.43 -3.85 -11.26
CA GLY A 151 5.11 -4.75 -10.16
C GLY A 151 3.69 -5.33 -10.18
N PRO A 152 2.62 -4.55 -10.46
CA PRO A 152 1.27 -5.09 -10.56
C PRO A 152 1.07 -6.18 -11.62
N TYR A 153 1.85 -6.21 -12.68
CA TYR A 153 1.83 -7.33 -13.63
C TYR A 153 2.26 -8.65 -12.97
N PHE A 154 3.33 -8.63 -12.16
CA PHE A 154 3.73 -9.80 -11.36
C PHE A 154 2.64 -10.17 -10.35
N ALA A 155 2.06 -9.19 -9.66
CA ALA A 155 1.00 -9.45 -8.68
C ALA A 155 -0.22 -10.15 -9.30
N VAL A 156 -0.63 -9.72 -10.50
CA VAL A 156 -1.73 -10.34 -11.27
C VAL A 156 -1.38 -11.77 -11.67
N ARG A 157 -0.17 -12.01 -12.16
CA ARG A 157 0.31 -13.35 -12.52
C ARG A 157 0.33 -14.29 -11.31
N LEU A 158 0.85 -13.81 -10.18
CA LEU A 158 0.85 -14.58 -8.94
C LEU A 158 -0.57 -14.89 -8.47
N ALA A 159 -1.47 -13.91 -8.47
CA ALA A 159 -2.85 -14.10 -8.03
C ALA A 159 -3.64 -15.06 -8.92
N ALA A 160 -3.35 -15.09 -10.23
CA ALA A 160 -3.94 -16.07 -11.15
C ALA A 160 -3.38 -17.48 -10.91
N LYS A 161 -2.07 -17.60 -10.71
CA LYS A 161 -1.38 -18.90 -10.52
C LYS A 161 -1.59 -19.47 -9.12
N ARG A 162 -1.62 -18.62 -8.10
CA ARG A 162 -1.65 -18.99 -6.67
C ARG A 162 -2.76 -18.23 -5.92
N PRO A 163 -4.03 -18.40 -6.29
CA PRO A 163 -5.13 -17.58 -5.76
C PRO A 163 -5.35 -17.73 -4.25
N GLN A 164 -4.86 -18.83 -3.64
CA GLN A 164 -4.96 -19.07 -2.19
C GLN A 164 -3.85 -18.37 -1.40
N ASP A 165 -2.78 -17.94 -2.05
CA ASP A 165 -1.61 -17.36 -1.40
C ASP A 165 -1.64 -15.82 -1.44
N ILE A 166 -2.41 -15.22 -2.34
CA ILE A 166 -2.51 -13.78 -2.55
C ILE A 166 -3.80 -13.23 -1.95
N GLY A 167 -3.64 -12.33 -0.99
CA GLY A 167 -4.69 -11.50 -0.40
C GLY A 167 -4.92 -10.20 -1.18
N PRO A 168 -5.12 -9.06 -0.50
CA PRO A 168 -5.35 -7.78 -1.17
C PRO A 168 -4.13 -7.32 -1.96
N ILE A 169 -4.41 -6.71 -3.12
CA ILE A 169 -3.39 -6.12 -4.00
C ILE A 169 -3.57 -4.61 -4.00
N VAL A 170 -2.48 -3.86 -3.79
CA VAL A 170 -2.40 -2.41 -3.98
C VAL A 170 -1.47 -2.13 -5.15
N SER A 171 -2.01 -1.50 -6.19
CA SER A 171 -1.32 -1.18 -7.43
C SER A 171 -1.10 0.31 -7.56
N TYR A 172 0.16 0.75 -7.57
CA TYR A 172 0.53 2.12 -7.87
C TYR A 172 0.86 2.26 -9.36
N TYR A 173 0.08 3.08 -10.09
CA TYR A 173 0.23 3.38 -11.52
C TYR A 173 0.60 2.12 -12.34
N GLY A 174 -0.17 1.05 -12.12
CA GLY A 174 0.16 -0.31 -12.50
C GLY A 174 0.13 -0.64 -13.98
N HIS A 175 0.88 -1.67 -14.34
CA HIS A 175 0.78 -2.35 -15.60
C HIS A 175 -0.18 -3.54 -15.45
N PHE A 176 -1.32 -3.45 -16.13
CA PHE A 176 -2.31 -4.54 -16.23
C PHE A 176 -2.39 -5.14 -17.63
N GLN A 177 -1.55 -4.69 -18.55
CA GLN A 177 -1.39 -5.29 -19.88
C GLN A 177 -0.21 -6.28 -19.89
N ASN A 178 -0.22 -7.19 -20.84
CA ASN A 178 0.96 -8.00 -21.13
C ASN A 178 2.10 -7.10 -21.65
N PRO A 179 3.21 -6.97 -20.92
CA PRO A 179 4.26 -6.02 -21.28
C PRO A 179 5.05 -6.41 -22.53
N ASN A 180 4.97 -7.66 -22.99
CA ASN A 180 5.62 -8.17 -24.19
C ASN A 180 4.69 -8.31 -25.39
N ALA A 181 3.41 -7.97 -25.22
CA ALA A 181 2.50 -7.94 -26.36
C ALA A 181 2.94 -6.86 -27.36
N PRO A 182 2.81 -7.08 -28.67
CA PRO A 182 3.11 -6.06 -29.67
C PRO A 182 2.26 -4.79 -29.48
N GLU A 183 2.82 -3.62 -29.73
CA GLU A 183 2.03 -2.42 -29.94
C GLU A 183 1.27 -2.57 -31.31
N PRO A 184 0.04 -2.18 -31.43
CA PRO A 184 -0.86 -1.50 -30.48
C PRO A 184 -1.63 -2.43 -29.55
N GLN A 185 -1.36 -3.72 -29.52
CA GLN A 185 -2.09 -4.65 -28.66
C GLN A 185 -1.97 -4.30 -27.17
N GLN A 186 -0.79 -3.84 -26.75
CA GLN A 186 -0.61 -3.35 -25.37
C GLN A 186 -1.57 -2.21 -25.02
N LEU A 187 -1.93 -1.38 -26.01
CA LEU A 187 -2.80 -0.23 -25.82
C LEU A 187 -4.23 -0.62 -25.44
N PHE A 188 -4.68 -1.77 -25.92
CA PHE A 188 -6.11 -2.12 -25.88
C PHE A 188 -6.39 -3.41 -25.12
N SER A 189 -5.37 -4.17 -24.72
CA SER A 189 -5.54 -5.48 -24.12
C SER A 189 -5.05 -5.52 -22.69
N VAL A 190 -5.95 -5.83 -21.77
CA VAL A 190 -5.62 -6.22 -20.41
C VAL A 190 -4.97 -7.61 -20.47
N ALA A 191 -3.99 -7.88 -19.60
CA ALA A 191 -3.39 -9.20 -19.49
C ALA A 191 -4.46 -10.25 -19.15
N PRO A 192 -4.46 -11.43 -19.81
CA PRO A 192 -5.49 -12.45 -19.61
C PRO A 192 -5.66 -12.87 -18.15
N GLU A 193 -4.60 -12.85 -17.38
CA GLU A 193 -4.57 -13.22 -15.97
C GLU A 193 -5.45 -12.31 -15.11
N VAL A 194 -5.68 -11.06 -15.51
CA VAL A 194 -6.58 -10.14 -14.79
C VAL A 194 -7.99 -10.73 -14.69
N SER A 195 -8.44 -11.46 -15.72
CA SER A 195 -9.74 -12.13 -15.68
C SER A 195 -9.79 -13.32 -14.73
N GLN A 196 -8.68 -13.78 -14.17
CA GLN A 196 -8.60 -14.97 -13.34
C GLN A 196 -8.47 -14.64 -11.85
N ILE A 197 -8.03 -13.43 -11.50
CA ILE A 197 -7.82 -13.04 -10.10
C ILE A 197 -9.13 -12.88 -9.33
N ARG A 198 -9.08 -13.18 -8.05
CA ARG A 198 -10.19 -13.04 -7.09
C ARG A 198 -9.82 -12.13 -5.93
N SER A 199 -8.56 -11.79 -5.81
CA SER A 199 -8.02 -10.92 -4.79
C SER A 199 -8.62 -9.53 -4.89
N PRO A 200 -8.97 -8.88 -3.77
CA PRO A 200 -9.36 -7.46 -3.76
C PRO A 200 -8.24 -6.58 -4.33
N VAL A 201 -8.57 -5.62 -5.20
CA VAL A 201 -7.58 -4.76 -5.88
C VAL A 201 -7.86 -3.29 -5.63
N LEU A 202 -6.88 -2.56 -5.12
CA LEU A 202 -6.85 -1.10 -5.08
C LEU A 202 -5.91 -0.58 -6.17
N MET A 203 -6.42 0.25 -7.07
CA MET A 203 -5.65 0.90 -8.14
C MET A 203 -5.49 2.37 -7.83
N LEU A 204 -4.25 2.84 -7.72
CA LEU A 204 -3.86 4.22 -7.43
C LEU A 204 -3.13 4.80 -8.63
N ILE A 205 -3.70 5.79 -9.32
CA ILE A 205 -3.16 6.34 -10.56
C ILE A 205 -3.32 7.86 -10.61
N GLY A 206 -2.39 8.56 -11.22
CA GLY A 206 -2.53 9.97 -11.53
C GLY A 206 -3.29 10.19 -12.85
N ASP A 207 -4.09 11.24 -12.96
CA ASP A 207 -4.79 11.58 -14.21
C ASP A 207 -3.85 12.16 -15.27
N ALA A 208 -2.69 12.68 -14.85
CA ALA A 208 -1.59 13.10 -15.73
C ALA A 208 -0.57 12.00 -16.03
N ASP A 209 -0.86 10.72 -15.72
CA ASP A 209 -0.08 9.57 -16.20
C ASP A 209 -0.29 9.38 -17.72
N PHE A 210 0.55 8.57 -18.35
CA PHE A 210 0.41 8.24 -19.77
C PHE A 210 -1.00 7.72 -20.10
N GLU A 211 -1.56 8.19 -21.20
CA GLU A 211 -2.91 7.82 -21.63
C GLU A 211 -3.12 6.30 -21.67
N LEU A 212 -2.18 5.58 -22.25
CA LEU A 212 -2.18 4.12 -22.25
C LEU A 212 -2.41 3.53 -20.85
N ARG A 213 -1.72 4.06 -19.83
CA ARG A 213 -1.83 3.54 -18.46
C ARG A 213 -3.22 3.79 -17.87
N ARG A 214 -3.76 4.99 -18.09
CA ARG A 214 -5.12 5.31 -17.65
C ARG A 214 -6.16 4.41 -18.31
N MET A 215 -6.06 4.21 -19.62
CA MET A 215 -6.99 3.34 -20.37
C MET A 215 -6.94 1.90 -19.90
N VAL A 216 -5.75 1.32 -19.76
CA VAL A 216 -5.60 -0.09 -19.34
C VAL A 216 -6.04 -0.28 -17.88
N ASN A 217 -5.73 0.66 -16.96
CA ASN A 217 -6.23 0.59 -15.59
C ASN A 217 -7.77 0.68 -15.54
N GLY A 218 -8.38 1.58 -16.33
CA GLY A 218 -9.84 1.68 -16.44
C GLY A 218 -10.48 0.37 -16.94
N ARG A 219 -9.91 -0.25 -17.98
CA ARG A 219 -10.38 -1.55 -18.50
C ARG A 219 -10.22 -2.68 -17.49
N ALA A 220 -9.07 -2.76 -16.82
CA ALA A 220 -8.84 -3.74 -15.78
C ALA A 220 -9.83 -3.57 -14.62
N PHE A 221 -10.11 -2.32 -14.22
CA PHE A 221 -11.13 -2.00 -13.22
C PHE A 221 -12.50 -2.53 -13.64
N TYR A 222 -12.99 -2.21 -14.85
CA TYR A 222 -14.30 -2.68 -15.32
C TYR A 222 -14.36 -4.21 -15.39
N LEU A 223 -13.32 -4.86 -15.90
CA LEU A 223 -13.26 -6.32 -16.00
C LEU A 223 -13.37 -6.99 -14.62
N LEU A 224 -12.69 -6.46 -13.62
CA LEU A 224 -12.76 -6.97 -12.25
C LEU A 224 -14.11 -6.69 -11.60
N TRP A 225 -14.64 -5.48 -11.80
CA TRP A 225 -15.93 -5.05 -11.26
C TRP A 225 -17.08 -5.90 -11.82
N GLU A 226 -17.15 -6.14 -13.14
CA GLU A 226 -18.15 -6.99 -13.78
C GLU A 226 -18.14 -8.43 -13.25
N ARG A 227 -16.98 -8.90 -12.80
CA ARG A 227 -16.80 -10.23 -12.22
C ARG A 227 -17.11 -10.28 -10.71
N GLY A 228 -17.52 -9.18 -10.12
CA GLY A 228 -17.79 -9.08 -8.68
C GLY A 228 -16.56 -9.12 -7.79
N VAL A 229 -15.35 -8.91 -8.36
CA VAL A 229 -14.13 -8.79 -7.57
C VAL A 229 -14.14 -7.44 -6.86
N PRO A 230 -13.89 -7.39 -5.53
CA PRO A 230 -13.75 -6.11 -4.84
C PRO A 230 -12.62 -5.29 -5.46
N VAL A 231 -12.96 -4.17 -6.12
CA VAL A 231 -11.99 -3.32 -6.81
C VAL A 231 -12.32 -1.86 -6.57
N GLU A 232 -11.28 -1.05 -6.34
CA GLU A 232 -11.36 0.40 -6.29
C GLU A 232 -10.32 1.01 -7.22
N LEU A 233 -10.72 2.07 -7.95
CA LEU A 233 -9.83 2.88 -8.77
C LEU A 233 -9.84 4.31 -8.22
N GLN A 234 -8.72 4.73 -7.64
CA GLN A 234 -8.50 6.10 -7.18
C GLN A 234 -7.64 6.83 -8.21
N MET A 235 -8.21 7.82 -8.87
CA MET A 235 -7.50 8.71 -9.77
C MET A 235 -7.21 10.04 -9.08
N TYR A 236 -5.95 10.49 -9.12
CA TYR A 236 -5.47 11.71 -8.48
C TYR A 236 -5.35 12.83 -9.50
N PRO A 237 -6.09 13.94 -9.32
CA PRO A 237 -6.02 15.08 -10.22
C PRO A 237 -4.60 15.68 -10.27
N MET A 238 -4.15 16.03 -11.46
CA MET A 238 -2.86 16.67 -11.76
C MET A 238 -1.61 15.88 -11.34
N ALA A 239 -1.79 14.64 -10.89
CA ALA A 239 -0.69 13.79 -10.49
C ALA A 239 -0.10 13.05 -11.70
N ARG A 240 1.20 13.23 -11.93
CA ARG A 240 1.97 12.50 -12.95
C ARG A 240 2.26 11.08 -12.49
N ARG A 241 2.77 10.27 -13.41
CA ARG A 241 3.28 8.94 -13.06
C ARG A 241 4.34 9.02 -11.97
N ALA A 242 4.34 8.04 -11.05
CA ALA A 242 5.26 7.98 -9.92
C ALA A 242 5.11 9.17 -8.94
N PHE A 243 3.90 9.69 -8.81
CA PHE A 243 3.57 10.85 -7.98
C PHE A 243 4.01 10.71 -6.51
N ASP A 244 4.17 9.49 -6.02
CA ASP A 244 4.47 9.20 -4.61
C ASP A 244 5.96 9.33 -4.25
N PHE A 245 6.86 9.44 -5.24
CA PHE A 245 8.30 9.50 -4.96
C PHE A 245 9.11 10.42 -5.89
N ARG A 246 8.46 11.24 -6.71
CA ARG A 246 9.18 12.19 -7.57
C ARG A 246 9.96 13.20 -6.74
N ALA A 247 11.18 13.52 -7.17
CA ALA A 247 11.98 14.57 -6.54
C ALA A 247 11.37 15.98 -6.74
N ASP A 248 10.65 16.16 -7.85
CA ASP A 248 9.99 17.40 -8.27
C ASP A 248 8.47 17.38 -8.04
N GLN A 249 8.02 16.75 -6.94
CA GLN A 249 6.59 16.68 -6.62
C GLN A 249 5.95 18.05 -6.50
N SER A 250 4.84 18.23 -7.23
CA SER A 250 3.93 19.36 -7.02
C SER A 250 3.18 19.25 -5.68
N PRO A 251 2.52 20.33 -5.20
CA PRO A 251 1.66 20.25 -4.03
C PRO A 251 0.57 19.18 -4.15
N GLU A 252 -0.03 19.03 -5.34
CA GLU A 252 -1.06 18.03 -5.65
C GLU A 252 -0.51 16.62 -5.57
N GLU A 253 0.70 16.38 -6.11
CA GLU A 253 1.38 15.08 -6.02
C GLU A 253 1.75 14.72 -4.58
N LYS A 254 2.19 15.68 -3.77
CA LYS A 254 2.44 15.46 -2.33
C LYS A 254 1.16 15.09 -1.58
N MET A 255 0.05 15.73 -1.93
CA MET A 255 -1.26 15.42 -1.36
C MET A 255 -1.73 14.03 -1.82
N ALA A 256 -1.60 13.72 -3.11
CA ALA A 256 -1.91 12.42 -3.68
C ALA A 256 -1.08 11.30 -3.03
N ALA A 257 0.22 11.51 -2.81
CA ALA A 257 1.11 10.55 -2.17
C ALA A 257 0.68 10.23 -0.72
N ARG A 258 0.35 11.24 0.08
CA ARG A 258 -0.16 11.03 1.45
C ARG A 258 -1.46 10.24 1.44
N HIS A 259 -2.45 10.68 0.64
CA HIS A 259 -3.74 9.98 0.55
C HIS A 259 -3.59 8.57 0.01
N ALA A 260 -2.71 8.34 -0.98
CA ALA A 260 -2.42 7.00 -1.50
C ALA A 260 -1.90 6.05 -0.41
N THR A 261 -0.98 6.54 0.44
CA THR A 261 -0.45 5.77 1.58
C THR A 261 -1.56 5.46 2.61
N GLU A 262 -2.44 6.40 2.91
CA GLU A 262 -3.59 6.17 3.80
C GLU A 262 -4.55 5.12 3.21
N ARG A 263 -4.85 5.21 1.91
CA ARG A 263 -5.70 4.24 1.20
C ARG A 263 -5.08 2.84 1.17
N GLU A 264 -3.77 2.73 0.93
CA GLU A 264 -3.03 1.48 0.95
C GLU A 264 -3.18 0.78 2.30
N ARG A 265 -2.89 1.50 3.41
CA ARG A 265 -3.02 0.98 4.77
C ARG A 265 -4.43 0.52 5.08
N ALA A 266 -5.42 1.34 4.74
CA ALA A 266 -6.82 1.02 4.95
C ALA A 266 -7.25 -0.22 4.14
N TRP A 267 -6.78 -0.33 2.88
CA TRP A 267 -7.08 -1.47 2.02
C TRP A 267 -6.49 -2.76 2.55
N LEU A 268 -5.20 -2.76 2.90
CA LEU A 268 -4.54 -3.92 3.49
C LEU A 268 -5.24 -4.38 4.76
N ARG A 269 -5.53 -3.46 5.69
CA ARG A 269 -6.22 -3.77 6.94
C ARG A 269 -7.64 -4.30 6.74
N ARG A 270 -8.38 -3.77 5.78
CA ARG A 270 -9.74 -4.20 5.47
C ARG A 270 -9.82 -5.63 4.97
N TRP A 271 -8.88 -6.03 4.11
CA TRP A 271 -8.95 -7.29 3.38
C TRP A 271 -8.00 -8.38 3.89
N MET A 272 -7.14 -8.07 4.84
CA MET A 272 -6.40 -9.08 5.60
C MET A 272 -7.19 -9.45 6.85
N ALA A 273 -7.08 -10.71 7.31
CA ALA A 273 -7.78 -11.18 8.50
C ALA A 273 -7.10 -10.65 9.78
N LEU A 274 -7.42 -9.41 10.17
CA LEU A 274 -6.83 -8.72 11.30
C LEU A 274 -7.88 -8.38 12.36
N ASP A 275 -7.46 -8.38 13.64
CA ASP A 275 -8.25 -7.81 14.74
C ASP A 275 -8.15 -6.27 14.76
N ALA A 276 -8.82 -5.65 15.73
CA ALA A 276 -8.82 -4.19 15.89
C ALA A 276 -7.43 -3.61 16.19
N GLN A 277 -6.51 -4.42 16.70
CA GLN A 277 -5.12 -4.05 17.01
C GLN A 277 -4.18 -4.31 15.82
N GLY A 278 -4.67 -4.94 14.75
CA GLY A 278 -3.89 -5.28 13.55
C GLY A 278 -3.17 -6.62 13.64
N HIS A 279 -3.47 -7.45 14.63
CA HIS A 279 -2.95 -8.80 14.71
C HIS A 279 -3.78 -9.77 13.87
N CYS A 280 -3.16 -10.86 13.46
CA CYS A 280 -3.83 -11.88 12.66
C CYS A 280 -4.85 -12.67 13.47
N THR A 281 -6.06 -12.77 12.95
CA THR A 281 -7.16 -13.52 13.62
C THR A 281 -7.17 -15.03 13.31
N GLY A 282 -6.37 -15.48 12.33
CA GLY A 282 -6.38 -16.85 11.85
C GLY A 282 -7.62 -17.24 11.03
N ALA A 283 -8.62 -16.37 10.91
CA ALA A 283 -9.79 -16.58 10.06
C ALA A 283 -9.55 -15.99 8.67
N ALA A 284 -10.10 -16.62 7.62
CA ALA A 284 -10.13 -15.98 6.30
C ALA A 284 -11.02 -14.73 6.36
N PRO A 285 -10.69 -13.62 5.69
CA PRO A 285 -11.56 -12.45 5.60
C PRO A 285 -12.90 -12.86 4.96
N ARG A 286 -14.00 -12.38 5.53
CA ARG A 286 -15.37 -12.62 5.06
C ARG A 286 -15.71 -11.78 3.86
#